data_d18f06186179dab98ffdfbfe15fcd108
#
_entry.id   d18f06186179dab98ffdfbfe15fcd108
#
_cell.length_a   1.000
_cell.length_b   1.000
_cell.length_c   1.000
_cell.angle_alpha   90.00
_cell.angle_beta   90.00
_cell.angle_gamma   90.00
#
_symmetry.space_group_name_H-M   'P 1'
#
loop_
_entity.id
_entity.type
_entity.pdbx_description
1 polymer ?
#
loop_
_entity_poly.entity_id
_entity_poly.type
_entity_poly.pdbx_seq_one_letter_code
_entity_poly.pdbx_strand_id
1 'polypeptide(L)'
;DDDVWTARLDYGAAGNDLTVRTRQPGDRFRPLGAGGSRKLNRFMMDARVPRAWRSRVPVVAGPEGIVWVVGWRIDEWVRVTDATAQVLELRFRQV
;
A
#
# COMPACT_ATOMS: atom_id res chain seq x y z
N ASP A 1 -1.74 -6.08 16.53
CA ASP A 1 -2.17 -7.22 15.72
C ASP A 1 -1.51 -7.17 14.36
N ASP A 2 -0.88 -8.27 13.97
CA ASP A 2 -0.07 -8.34 12.75
C ASP A 2 -0.85 -8.78 11.53
N ASP A 3 -2.11 -8.36 11.44
CA ASP A 3 -2.94 -8.71 10.31
C ASP A 3 -2.49 -7.91 9.06
N VAL A 4 -1.72 -8.56 8.21
CA VAL A 4 -1.20 -7.96 6.97
C VAL A 4 -2.29 -7.72 5.92
N TRP A 5 -3.49 -8.22 6.17
CA TRP A 5 -4.64 -8.04 5.28
C TRP A 5 -5.52 -6.86 5.69
N THR A 6 -5.10 -6.14 6.72
CA THR A 6 -5.80 -4.95 7.20
C THR A 6 -4.81 -3.79 7.23
N ALA A 7 -5.23 -2.65 6.75
CA ALA A 7 -4.43 -1.43 6.79
C ALA A 7 -5.23 -0.30 7.40
N ARG A 8 -4.55 0.57 8.14
CA ARG A 8 -5.14 1.78 8.70
C ARG A 8 -4.43 2.98 8.12
N LEU A 9 -5.18 3.89 7.54
CA LEU A 9 -4.66 5.02 6.80
C LEU A 9 -5.28 6.31 7.33
N ASP A 10 -4.56 7.41 7.10
CA ASP A 10 -5.12 8.75 7.31
C ASP A 10 -6.14 9.01 6.21
N TYR A 11 -7.41 9.10 6.57
CA TYR A 11 -8.47 9.29 5.59
C TYR A 11 -8.31 10.61 4.83
N GLY A 12 -7.88 11.65 5.50
CA GLY A 12 -7.67 12.95 4.84
C GLY A 12 -6.61 12.89 3.76
N ALA A 13 -5.58 12.05 3.93
CA ALA A 13 -4.52 11.87 2.94
C ALA A 13 -4.94 10.88 1.84
N ALA A 14 -5.52 9.76 2.22
CA ALA A 14 -5.85 8.70 1.27
C ALA A 14 -7.10 8.99 0.45
N GLY A 15 -8.10 9.62 1.07
CA GLY A 15 -9.38 9.85 0.43
C GLY A 15 -10.20 8.57 0.30
N ASN A 16 -11.26 8.65 -0.48
CA ASN A 16 -12.17 7.52 -0.69
C ASN A 16 -12.26 7.06 -2.15
N ASP A 17 -11.49 7.68 -3.04
CA ASP A 17 -11.47 7.30 -4.46
C ASP A 17 -10.34 6.29 -4.67
N LEU A 18 -10.54 5.09 -4.12
CA LEU A 18 -9.53 4.05 -4.12
C LEU A 18 -9.95 2.90 -5.03
N THR A 19 -8.97 2.35 -5.73
CA THR A 19 -9.18 1.17 -6.59
C THR A 19 -8.19 0.09 -6.21
N VAL A 20 -8.55 -1.16 -6.48
CA VAL A 20 -7.67 -2.31 -6.32
C VAL A 20 -7.23 -2.75 -7.70
N ARG A 21 -5.94 -2.93 -7.86
CA ARG A 21 -5.36 -3.40 -9.11
C ARG A 21 -4.11 -4.21 -8.84
N THR A 22 -3.46 -4.68 -9.86
CA THR A 22 -2.14 -5.27 -9.76
C THR A 22 -1.09 -4.26 -10.22
N ARG A 23 0.18 -4.61 -10.10
CA ARG A 23 1.28 -3.71 -10.46
C ARG A 23 1.22 -3.31 -11.94
N GLN A 24 1.69 -2.12 -12.20
CA GLN A 24 1.83 -1.58 -13.54
C GLN A 24 3.28 -1.15 -13.77
N PRO A 25 3.76 -1.15 -15.02
CA PRO A 25 5.11 -0.67 -15.32
C PRO A 25 5.31 0.75 -14.77
N GLY A 26 6.46 0.96 -14.14
CA GLY A 26 6.81 2.27 -13.61
C GLY A 26 6.23 2.59 -12.23
N ASP A 27 5.47 1.70 -11.64
CA ASP A 27 4.92 1.92 -10.30
C ASP A 27 6.02 2.20 -9.28
N ARG A 28 5.76 3.22 -8.46
CA ARG A 28 6.61 3.61 -7.34
C ARG A 28 5.75 3.92 -6.13
N PHE A 29 6.33 3.76 -4.95
CA PHE A 29 5.69 4.23 -3.72
C PHE A 29 6.75 4.44 -2.66
N ARG A 30 6.34 4.97 -1.51
CA ARG A 30 7.24 5.22 -0.38
C ARG A 30 6.86 4.27 0.75
N PRO A 31 7.48 3.08 0.82
CA PRO A 31 7.10 2.13 1.87
C PRO A 31 7.28 2.72 3.26
N LEU A 32 6.30 2.55 4.13
CA LEU A 32 6.35 3.08 5.48
C LEU A 32 7.65 2.61 6.18
N GLY A 33 8.39 3.58 6.69
CA GLY A 33 9.63 3.30 7.40
C GLY A 33 10.86 3.12 6.52
N ALA A 34 10.72 3.18 5.19
CA ALA A 34 11.86 2.93 4.30
C ALA A 34 12.68 4.19 4.00
N GLY A 35 12.15 5.37 4.34
CA GLY A 35 12.90 6.62 4.18
C GLY A 35 13.00 7.15 2.75
N GLY A 36 12.14 6.73 1.84
CA GLY A 36 12.15 7.27 0.49
C GLY A 36 11.35 6.45 -0.48
N SER A 37 11.31 6.95 -1.72
CA SER A 37 10.58 6.31 -2.81
C SER A 37 11.35 5.11 -3.35
N ARG A 38 10.61 4.07 -3.73
CA ARG A 38 11.17 2.88 -4.37
C ARG A 38 10.30 2.46 -5.54
N LYS A 39 10.91 1.86 -6.54
CA LYS A 39 10.16 1.16 -7.58
C LYS A 39 9.46 -0.03 -6.93
N LEU A 40 8.19 -0.22 -7.27
CA LEU A 40 7.40 -1.32 -6.72
C LEU A 40 8.05 -2.67 -6.99
N ASN A 41 8.57 -2.87 -8.20
CA ASN A 41 9.26 -4.12 -8.54
C ASN A 41 10.46 -4.35 -7.62
N ARG A 42 11.25 -3.31 -7.36
CA ARG A 42 12.39 -3.43 -6.47
C ARG A 42 11.96 -3.75 -5.05
N PHE A 43 10.90 -3.10 -4.58
CA PHE A 43 10.36 -3.40 -3.26
C PHE A 43 9.93 -4.86 -3.15
N MET A 44 9.25 -5.38 -4.17
CA MET A 44 8.80 -6.78 -4.15
C MET A 44 9.96 -7.76 -4.14
N MET A 45 11.06 -7.44 -4.85
CA MET A 45 12.26 -8.26 -4.82
C MET A 45 12.89 -8.25 -3.43
N ASP A 46 13.04 -7.07 -2.84
CA ASP A 46 13.65 -6.92 -1.52
C ASP A 46 12.81 -7.57 -0.42
N ALA A 47 11.49 -7.54 -0.57
CA ALA A 47 10.56 -8.20 0.34
C ALA A 47 10.45 -9.70 0.09
N ARG A 48 11.17 -10.21 -0.91
CA ARG A 48 11.21 -11.63 -1.29
C ARG A 48 9.85 -12.17 -1.70
N VAL A 49 9.06 -11.35 -2.37
CA VAL A 49 7.82 -11.83 -2.98
C VAL A 49 8.20 -12.80 -4.10
N PRO A 50 7.72 -14.04 -4.09
CA PRO A 50 8.04 -14.99 -5.16
C PRO A 50 7.69 -14.40 -6.52
N ARG A 51 8.58 -14.60 -7.49
CA ARG A 51 8.44 -14.01 -8.81
C ARG A 51 7.08 -14.29 -9.45
N ALA A 52 6.59 -15.53 -9.29
CA ALA A 52 5.31 -15.94 -9.85
C ALA A 52 4.11 -15.22 -9.22
N TRP A 53 4.29 -14.65 -8.03
CA TRP A 53 3.21 -13.98 -7.31
C TRP A 53 3.18 -12.47 -7.51
N ARG A 54 4.28 -11.88 -8.01
CA ARG A 54 4.39 -10.41 -8.08
C ARG A 54 3.29 -9.76 -8.91
N SER A 55 2.85 -10.42 -9.96
CA SER A 55 1.77 -9.92 -10.81
C SER A 55 0.39 -10.16 -10.22
N ARG A 56 0.29 -10.84 -9.08
CA ARG A 56 -0.97 -11.15 -8.42
C ARG A 56 -1.18 -10.40 -7.11
N VAL A 57 -0.15 -9.72 -6.61
CA VAL A 57 -0.27 -8.97 -5.37
C VAL A 57 -1.24 -7.81 -5.58
N PRO A 58 -2.30 -7.71 -4.77
CA PRO A 58 -3.21 -6.57 -4.88
C PRO A 58 -2.53 -5.28 -4.44
N VAL A 59 -2.78 -4.23 -5.18
CA VAL A 59 -2.29 -2.89 -4.88
C VAL A 59 -3.49 -1.97 -4.80
N VAL A 60 -3.61 -1.24 -3.71
CA VAL A 60 -4.66 -0.23 -3.55
C VAL A 60 -4.08 1.11 -3.92
N ALA A 61 -4.73 1.80 -4.86
CA ALA A 61 -4.25 3.08 -5.36
C ALA A 61 -5.36 4.11 -5.39
N GLY A 62 -5.01 5.34 -5.10
CA GLY A 62 -5.88 6.49 -5.23
C GLY A 62 -5.38 7.42 -6.33
N PRO A 63 -5.99 8.61 -6.48
CA PRO A 63 -5.59 9.57 -7.51
C PRO A 63 -4.13 10.03 -7.39
N GLU A 64 -3.60 10.05 -6.17
CA GLU A 64 -2.23 10.50 -5.92
C GLU A 64 -1.19 9.37 -6.06
N GLY A 65 -1.63 8.14 -6.18
CA GLY A 65 -0.74 7.00 -6.31
C GLY A 65 -1.08 5.85 -5.38
N ILE A 66 -0.13 4.93 -5.24
CA ILE A 66 -0.30 3.75 -4.40
C ILE A 66 -0.42 4.14 -2.94
N VAL A 67 -1.41 3.58 -2.24
CA VAL A 67 -1.57 3.77 -0.80
C VAL A 67 -1.24 2.50 -0.02
N TRP A 68 -1.38 1.32 -0.59
CA TRP A 68 -1.14 0.07 0.12
C TRP A 68 -0.77 -1.05 -0.85
N VAL A 69 0.31 -1.73 -0.54
CA VAL A 69 0.68 -3.01 -1.17
C VAL A 69 0.17 -4.08 -0.23
N VAL A 70 -0.93 -4.73 -0.58
CA VAL A 70 -1.66 -5.62 0.32
C VAL A 70 -0.78 -6.79 0.73
N GLY A 71 -0.74 -7.04 2.03
CA GLY A 71 0.10 -8.09 2.60
C GLY A 71 1.49 -7.61 3.00
N TRP A 72 1.88 -6.38 2.64
CA TRP A 72 3.21 -5.84 2.93
C TRP A 72 3.18 -4.50 3.62
N ARG A 73 3.07 -3.39 2.85
CA ARG A 73 3.23 -2.07 3.46
C ARG A 73 2.29 -1.04 2.86
N ILE A 74 1.93 -0.04 3.70
CA ILE A 74 1.26 1.17 3.23
C ILE A 74 2.30 2.16 2.74
N ASP A 75 1.85 3.18 2.00
CA ASP A 75 2.69 4.29 1.61
C ASP A 75 2.88 5.24 2.80
N GLU A 76 4.06 5.78 2.92
CA GLU A 76 4.43 6.67 4.02
C GLU A 76 3.48 7.87 4.15
N TRP A 77 3.03 8.43 3.04
CA TRP A 77 2.24 9.66 3.06
C TRP A 77 0.81 9.48 3.54
N VAL A 78 0.32 8.26 3.60
CA VAL A 78 -1.04 7.97 4.12
C VAL A 78 -1.00 7.37 5.53
N ARG A 79 0.13 7.43 6.20
CA ARG A 79 0.24 6.87 7.54
C ARG A 79 -0.61 7.65 8.55
N VAL A 80 -1.08 6.95 9.57
CA VAL A 80 -1.77 7.59 10.69
C VAL A 80 -0.75 8.31 11.56
N THR A 81 -1.05 9.55 11.93
CA THR A 81 -0.21 10.37 12.80
C THR A 81 -1.06 11.00 13.90
N ASP A 82 -0.42 11.73 14.81
CA ASP A 82 -1.15 12.46 15.85
C ASP A 82 -2.08 13.52 15.26
N ALA A 83 -1.83 13.97 14.03
CA ALA A 83 -2.66 14.98 13.36
C ALA A 83 -3.82 14.37 12.57
N THR A 84 -3.90 13.03 12.50
CA THR A 84 -4.96 12.36 11.74
C THR A 84 -6.31 12.60 12.40
N ALA A 85 -7.26 13.19 11.64
CA ALA A 85 -8.60 13.45 12.13
C ALA A 85 -9.48 12.21 12.03
N GLN A 86 -9.36 11.46 10.93
CA GLN A 86 -10.16 10.26 10.69
C GLN A 86 -9.27 9.16 10.17
N VAL A 87 -9.49 7.95 10.67
CA VAL A 87 -8.75 6.76 10.23
C VAL A 87 -9.64 5.95 9.30
N LEU A 88 -9.08 5.62 8.14
CA LEU A 88 -9.71 4.70 7.19
C LEU A 88 -9.12 3.31 7.42
N GLU A 89 -9.97 2.34 7.70
CA GLU A 89 -9.52 0.96 7.80
C GLU A 89 -9.92 0.21 6.54
N LEU A 90 -8.95 -0.40 5.91
CA LEU A 90 -9.15 -1.23 4.73
C LEU A 90 -8.88 -2.68 5.10
N ARG A 91 -9.77 -3.56 4.69
CA ARG A 91 -9.60 -5.00 4.86
C ARG A 91 -9.68 -5.68 3.52
N PHE A 92 -8.71 -6.52 3.24
CA PHE A 92 -8.69 -7.31 2.03
C PHE A 92 -9.08 -8.74 2.37
N ARG A 93 -10.12 -9.25 1.71
CA ARG A 93 -10.58 -10.62 1.91
C ARG A 93 -10.48 -11.39 0.61
N GLN A 94 -10.00 -12.62 0.71
CA GLN A 94 -10.10 -13.57 -0.39
C GLN A 94 -11.46 -14.27 -0.31
N VAL A 95 -12.07 -14.38 -1.46
CA VAL A 95 -13.36 -15.04 -1.58
C VAL A 95 -13.20 -16.42 -2.16
#